data_d8c234f72b1178836dd53cd8ab7b9af2
#
_entry.id   d8c234f72b1178836dd53cd8ab7b9af2
#
_cell.length_a   1.000
_cell.length_b   1.000
_cell.length_c   1.000
_cell.angle_alpha   90.00
_cell.angle_beta   90.00
_cell.angle_gamma   90.00
#
_symmetry.space_group_name_H-M   'P 1'
#
loop_
_entity.id
_entity.type
_entity.pdbx_description
1 polymer ?
#
loop_
_entity_poly.entity_id
_entity_poly.type
_entity_poly.pdbx_seq_one_letter_code
_entity_poly.pdbx_strand_id
1 'polypeptide(L)'
;TRHAWIADLEAGQPAVARRMQGQHWRYLRFPNLTAGTRPERHQGAAAWLAAHGYKVAHVTISFSDWSYSDAYARCLAKGDQAAVETMEDQYLRGVDEELAHMRVVSKAVYGRMIPQVLLTHIGGWSAHMLPQVMDRLDAAGARYVTLEEAQKDPAYAEAEAIPGGGGIM
;
A
#
# COMPACT_ATOMS: atom_id res chain seq x y z
N THR A 1 13.37 -1.07 -19.56
CA THR A 1 12.67 -1.99 -20.51
C THR A 1 11.93 -3.08 -19.74
N ARG A 2 10.93 -3.72 -20.37
CA ARG A 2 10.22 -4.87 -19.78
C ARG A 2 11.21 -6.00 -19.42
N HIS A 3 12.18 -6.27 -20.27
CA HIS A 3 13.22 -7.27 -20.01
C HIS A 3 14.02 -7.00 -18.74
N ALA A 4 14.48 -5.76 -18.57
CA ALA A 4 15.24 -5.38 -17.37
C ALA A 4 14.39 -5.48 -16.09
N TRP A 5 13.11 -5.12 -16.17
CA TRP A 5 12.18 -5.25 -15.05
C TRP A 5 11.93 -6.71 -14.67
N ILE A 6 11.72 -7.59 -15.66
CA ILE A 6 11.58 -9.04 -15.43
C ILE A 6 12.84 -9.61 -14.80
N ALA A 7 14.02 -9.31 -15.35
CA ALA A 7 15.30 -9.80 -14.83
C ALA A 7 15.53 -9.36 -13.36
N ASP A 8 15.17 -8.14 -13.01
CA ASP A 8 15.28 -7.62 -11.65
C ASP A 8 14.36 -8.39 -10.69
N LEU A 9 13.13 -8.65 -11.13
CA LEU A 9 12.14 -9.41 -10.36
C LEU A 9 12.60 -10.86 -10.15
N GLU A 10 13.09 -11.52 -11.19
CA GLU A 10 13.62 -12.89 -11.14
C GLU A 10 14.86 -12.98 -10.22
N ALA A 11 15.73 -11.98 -10.24
CA ALA A 11 16.90 -11.93 -9.37
C ALA A 11 16.53 -11.84 -7.88
N GLY A 12 15.43 -11.18 -7.54
CA GLY A 12 14.93 -11.06 -6.16
C GLY A 12 14.23 -12.31 -5.63
N GLN A 13 13.64 -13.12 -6.50
CA GLN A 13 12.80 -14.27 -6.10
C GLN A 13 13.48 -15.24 -5.13
N PRO A 14 14.73 -15.70 -5.33
CA PRO A 14 15.36 -16.68 -4.44
C PRO A 14 15.50 -16.18 -2.99
N ALA A 15 15.75 -14.89 -2.82
CA ALA A 15 15.87 -14.28 -1.49
C ALA A 15 14.53 -14.27 -0.74
N VAL A 16 13.46 -13.89 -1.42
CA VAL A 16 12.10 -13.88 -0.86
C VAL A 16 11.62 -15.30 -0.59
N ALA A 17 11.75 -16.21 -1.55
CA ALA A 17 11.31 -17.60 -1.41
C ALA A 17 11.93 -18.31 -0.20
N ARG A 18 13.23 -18.09 0.05
CA ARG A 18 13.92 -18.66 1.22
C ARG A 18 13.35 -18.16 2.56
N ARG A 19 12.89 -16.91 2.62
CA ARG A 19 12.36 -16.31 3.84
C ARG A 19 10.88 -16.60 4.07
N MET A 20 10.16 -16.91 2.99
CA MET A 20 8.71 -17.08 2.97
C MET A 20 8.28 -18.54 2.74
N GLN A 21 9.10 -19.51 3.16
CA GLN A 21 8.80 -20.93 2.98
C GLN A 21 7.44 -21.29 3.60
N GLY A 22 6.61 -21.98 2.82
CA GLY A 22 5.27 -22.40 3.25
C GLY A 22 4.20 -21.29 3.25
N GLN A 23 4.54 -20.09 2.80
CA GLN A 23 3.60 -18.98 2.70
C GLN A 23 3.33 -18.56 1.26
N HIS A 24 2.17 -17.93 1.05
CA HIS A 24 1.82 -17.32 -0.24
C HIS A 24 2.54 -15.97 -0.37
N TRP A 25 3.69 -15.94 -1.04
CA TRP A 25 4.54 -14.76 -1.13
C TRP A 25 4.57 -14.09 -2.51
N ARG A 26 3.99 -14.71 -3.54
CA ARG A 26 4.00 -14.16 -4.89
C ARG A 26 3.02 -13.00 -5.05
N TYR A 27 3.28 -11.95 -4.30
CA TYR A 27 2.63 -10.66 -4.45
C TYR A 27 3.64 -9.62 -4.93
N LEU A 28 3.25 -8.81 -5.92
CA LEU A 28 4.02 -7.68 -6.39
C LEU A 28 3.25 -6.39 -6.10
N ARG A 29 3.94 -5.40 -5.57
CA ARG A 29 3.47 -4.02 -5.58
C ARG A 29 4.39 -3.21 -6.48
N PHE A 30 3.80 -2.54 -7.47
CA PHE A 30 4.59 -1.69 -8.36
C PHE A 30 5.17 -0.50 -7.59
N PRO A 31 6.44 -0.13 -7.81
CA PRO A 31 7.00 1.10 -7.27
C PRO A 31 6.14 2.31 -7.67
N ASN A 32 5.92 3.22 -6.73
CA ASN A 32 5.03 4.38 -6.88
C ASN A 32 3.61 4.01 -7.34
N LEU A 33 3.16 2.80 -7.04
CA LEU A 33 1.85 2.24 -7.41
C LEU A 33 1.55 2.29 -8.91
N THR A 34 2.56 2.35 -9.77
CA THR A 34 2.37 2.48 -11.21
C THR A 34 2.99 1.32 -11.99
N ALA A 35 2.18 0.66 -12.81
CA ALA A 35 2.61 -0.34 -13.79
C ALA A 35 3.10 0.28 -15.11
N GLY A 36 3.18 1.61 -15.17
CA GLY A 36 3.52 2.40 -16.34
C GLY A 36 2.29 2.97 -17.05
N THR A 37 2.48 4.10 -17.71
CA THR A 37 1.42 4.86 -18.36
C THR A 37 1.04 4.34 -19.76
N ARG A 38 1.84 3.43 -20.34
CA ARG A 38 1.60 2.87 -21.66
C ARG A 38 0.85 1.55 -21.54
N PRO A 39 -0.33 1.41 -22.19
CA PRO A 39 -1.15 0.20 -22.10
C PRO A 39 -0.37 -1.09 -22.41
N GLU A 40 0.52 -1.07 -23.41
CA GLU A 40 1.30 -2.26 -23.80
C GLU A 40 2.30 -2.69 -22.71
N ARG A 41 2.84 -1.73 -21.94
CA ARG A 41 3.73 -2.04 -20.81
C ARG A 41 2.96 -2.65 -19.66
N HIS A 42 1.82 -2.06 -19.34
CA HIS A 42 0.91 -2.56 -18.30
C HIS A 42 0.45 -3.99 -18.61
N GLN A 43 -0.11 -4.22 -19.81
CA GLN A 43 -0.56 -5.54 -20.25
C GLN A 43 0.57 -6.57 -20.26
N GLY A 44 1.76 -6.17 -20.75
CA GLY A 44 2.91 -7.06 -20.77
C GLY A 44 3.44 -7.42 -19.38
N ALA A 45 3.36 -6.52 -18.40
CA ALA A 45 3.71 -6.80 -17.01
C ALA A 45 2.66 -7.71 -16.36
N ALA A 46 1.37 -7.40 -16.52
CA ALA A 46 0.27 -8.19 -15.98
C ALA A 46 0.28 -9.63 -16.52
N ALA A 47 0.48 -9.81 -17.82
CA ALA A 47 0.58 -11.13 -18.44
C ALA A 47 1.76 -11.94 -17.89
N TRP A 48 2.93 -11.31 -17.71
CA TRP A 48 4.08 -12.00 -17.14
C TRP A 48 3.83 -12.40 -15.67
N LEU A 49 3.27 -11.50 -14.86
CA LEU A 49 2.95 -11.77 -13.47
C LEU A 49 1.98 -12.95 -13.34
N ALA A 50 0.90 -12.94 -14.11
CA ALA A 50 -0.10 -14.02 -14.13
C ALA A 50 0.53 -15.36 -14.53
N ALA A 51 1.36 -15.39 -15.58
CA ALA A 51 2.05 -16.60 -16.04
C ALA A 51 3.02 -17.19 -15.00
N HIS A 52 3.53 -16.36 -14.07
CA HIS A 52 4.47 -16.78 -13.02
C HIS A 52 3.81 -16.90 -11.64
N GLY A 53 2.47 -16.88 -11.58
CA GLY A 53 1.69 -17.06 -10.35
C GLY A 53 1.77 -15.89 -9.38
N TYR A 54 2.11 -14.70 -9.87
CA TYR A 54 2.07 -13.47 -9.07
C TYR A 54 0.70 -12.83 -9.09
N LYS A 55 0.34 -12.22 -7.98
CA LYS A 55 -0.80 -11.30 -7.84
C LYS A 55 -0.28 -9.88 -7.59
N VAL A 56 -0.98 -8.89 -8.05
CA VAL A 56 -0.70 -7.48 -7.71
C VAL A 56 -1.25 -7.19 -6.31
N ALA A 57 -0.40 -6.67 -5.42
CA ALA A 57 -0.82 -6.18 -4.12
C ALA A 57 -1.36 -4.75 -4.29
N HIS A 58 -2.63 -4.63 -4.63
CA HIS A 58 -3.29 -3.34 -4.79
C HIS A 58 -3.30 -2.53 -3.50
N VAL A 59 -3.44 -1.22 -3.62
CA VAL A 59 -3.55 -0.27 -2.51
C VAL A 59 -4.86 0.50 -2.67
N THR A 60 -5.59 0.67 -1.59
CA THR A 60 -6.82 1.45 -1.55
C THR A 60 -6.78 2.61 -0.59
N ILE A 61 -5.84 2.59 0.37
CA ILE A 61 -5.67 3.66 1.35
C ILE A 61 -4.19 3.82 1.73
N SER A 62 -3.74 5.05 1.92
CA SER A 62 -2.39 5.39 2.39
C SER A 62 -2.45 6.67 3.22
N PHE A 63 -1.70 6.72 4.31
CA PHE A 63 -1.63 7.91 5.17
C PHE A 63 -0.38 8.74 4.92
N SER A 64 0.30 8.53 3.80
CA SER A 64 1.52 9.28 3.39
C SER A 64 2.63 9.30 4.45
N ASP A 65 2.76 8.22 5.21
CA ASP A 65 3.73 8.06 6.30
C ASP A 65 5.18 8.35 5.89
N TRP A 66 5.54 8.02 4.66
CA TRP A 66 6.87 8.25 4.10
C TRP A 66 7.27 9.72 4.07
N SER A 67 6.30 10.63 3.92
CA SER A 67 6.57 12.08 3.80
C SER A 67 7.05 12.71 5.11
N TYR A 68 6.82 12.07 6.24
CA TYR A 68 7.22 12.52 7.57
C TYR A 68 8.62 12.05 7.98
N SER A 69 9.17 11.03 7.32
CA SER A 69 10.39 10.33 7.77
C SER A 69 11.59 11.23 7.94
N ASP A 70 11.88 12.12 6.95
CA ASP A 70 13.02 13.02 6.99
C ASP A 70 12.85 14.12 8.05
N ALA A 71 11.64 14.65 8.20
CA ALA A 71 11.35 15.67 9.21
C ALA A 71 11.49 15.07 10.61
N TYR A 72 10.96 13.89 10.84
CA TYR A 72 11.07 13.17 12.10
C TYR A 72 12.54 12.89 12.47
N ALA A 73 13.34 12.39 11.54
CA ALA A 73 14.77 12.16 11.77
C ALA A 73 15.50 13.45 12.19
N ARG A 74 15.19 14.59 11.54
CA ARG A 74 15.78 15.90 11.91
C ARG A 74 15.34 16.38 13.28
N CYS A 75 14.07 16.20 13.66
CA CYS A 75 13.57 16.57 14.98
C CYS A 75 14.24 15.74 16.08
N LEU A 76 14.37 14.42 15.88
CA LEU A 76 15.06 13.53 16.82
C LEU A 76 16.52 13.95 17.01
N ALA A 77 17.24 14.24 15.92
CA ALA A 77 18.64 14.66 15.98
C ALA A 77 18.84 15.97 16.76
N LYS A 78 17.83 16.83 16.84
CA LYS A 78 17.84 18.10 17.57
C LYS A 78 17.23 18.01 18.98
N GLY A 79 16.62 16.88 19.34
CA GLY A 79 15.84 16.74 20.57
C GLY A 79 14.59 17.62 20.61
N ASP A 80 14.03 17.96 19.43
CA ASP A 80 12.86 18.84 19.30
C ASP A 80 11.56 18.06 19.47
N GLN A 81 11.23 17.74 20.71
CA GLN A 81 10.04 16.98 21.07
C GLN A 81 8.74 17.73 20.73
N ALA A 82 8.70 19.05 20.88
CA ALA A 82 7.51 19.83 20.56
C ALA A 82 7.16 19.79 19.07
N ALA A 83 8.18 19.79 18.20
CA ALA A 83 7.96 19.60 16.77
C ALA A 83 7.47 18.18 16.44
N VAL A 84 7.96 17.16 17.14
CA VAL A 84 7.46 15.77 16.99
C VAL A 84 5.99 15.69 17.35
N GLU A 85 5.58 16.21 18.52
CA GLU A 85 4.17 16.23 18.96
C GLU A 85 3.26 16.96 17.94
N THR A 86 3.74 18.07 17.38
CA THR A 86 3.00 18.79 16.33
C THR A 86 2.81 17.92 15.07
N MET A 87 3.85 17.16 14.69
CA MET A 87 3.78 16.25 13.56
C MET A 87 2.81 15.08 13.82
N GLU A 88 2.81 14.54 15.05
CA GLU A 88 1.88 13.47 15.46
C GLU A 88 0.43 13.93 15.31
N ASP A 89 0.10 15.11 15.84
CA ASP A 89 -1.24 15.68 15.75
C ASP A 89 -1.67 15.92 14.29
N GLN A 90 -0.77 16.45 13.47
CA GLN A 90 -1.06 16.66 12.04
C GLN A 90 -1.29 15.34 11.31
N TYR A 91 -0.45 14.37 11.57
CA TYR A 91 -0.54 13.05 10.93
C TYR A 91 -1.84 12.35 11.31
N LEU A 92 -2.22 12.34 12.59
CA LEU A 92 -3.45 11.70 13.05
C LEU A 92 -4.72 12.38 12.50
N ARG A 93 -4.72 13.72 12.36
CA ARG A 93 -5.80 14.41 11.64
C ARG A 93 -5.89 13.95 10.18
N GLY A 94 -4.76 13.84 9.51
CA GLY A 94 -4.70 13.31 8.14
C GLY A 94 -5.20 11.85 8.03
N VAL A 95 -4.90 11.02 9.03
CA VAL A 95 -5.45 9.65 9.12
C VAL A 95 -6.98 9.68 9.20
N ASP A 96 -7.55 10.52 10.08
CA ASP A 96 -9.00 10.62 10.25
C ASP A 96 -9.69 11.14 8.98
N GLU A 97 -9.10 12.14 8.32
CA GLU A 97 -9.58 12.69 7.05
C GLU A 97 -9.56 11.66 5.94
N GLU A 98 -8.47 10.90 5.82
CA GLU A 98 -8.32 9.87 4.80
C GLU A 98 -9.28 8.69 5.03
N LEU A 99 -9.51 8.30 6.28
CA LEU A 99 -10.52 7.29 6.63
C LEU A 99 -11.94 7.74 6.23
N ALA A 100 -12.27 9.01 6.45
CA ALA A 100 -13.55 9.57 6.03
C ALA A 100 -13.66 9.61 4.49
N HIS A 101 -12.60 10.08 3.82
CA HIS A 101 -12.53 10.14 2.35
C HIS A 101 -12.65 8.76 1.70
N MET A 102 -11.91 7.79 2.19
CA MET A 102 -11.95 6.40 1.73
C MET A 102 -13.39 5.83 1.75
N ARG A 103 -14.15 6.10 2.81
CA ARG A 103 -15.54 5.65 2.91
C ARG A 103 -16.44 6.27 1.83
N VAL A 104 -16.24 7.55 1.54
CA VAL A 104 -16.98 8.26 0.49
C VAL A 104 -16.63 7.70 -0.87
N VAL A 105 -15.34 7.56 -1.16
CA VAL A 105 -14.86 7.05 -2.46
C VAL A 105 -15.29 5.61 -2.69
N SER A 106 -15.13 4.73 -1.70
CA SER A 106 -15.55 3.32 -1.82
C SER A 106 -17.04 3.21 -2.17
N LYS A 107 -17.91 4.00 -1.52
CA LYS A 107 -19.34 4.02 -1.83
C LYS A 107 -19.65 4.64 -3.18
N ALA A 108 -18.92 5.68 -3.59
CA ALA A 108 -19.13 6.34 -4.88
C ALA A 108 -18.75 5.45 -6.05
N VAL A 109 -17.63 4.71 -5.93
CA VAL A 109 -17.09 3.88 -7.02
C VAL A 109 -17.78 2.51 -7.07
N TYR A 110 -17.98 1.87 -5.92
CA TYR A 110 -18.46 0.48 -5.85
C TYR A 110 -19.89 0.34 -5.29
N GLY A 111 -20.56 1.43 -4.92
CA GLY A 111 -21.88 1.40 -4.27
C GLY A 111 -21.87 0.83 -2.85
N ARG A 112 -20.70 0.43 -2.31
CA ARG A 112 -20.52 -0.24 -1.03
C ARG A 112 -19.13 -0.03 -0.46
N MET A 113 -18.94 -0.40 0.79
CA MET A 113 -17.58 -0.56 1.33
C MET A 113 -16.96 -1.85 0.79
N ILE A 114 -15.76 -1.74 0.24
CA ILE A 114 -14.91 -2.90 -0.08
C ILE A 114 -13.87 -3.08 1.02
N PRO A 115 -13.27 -4.28 1.18
CA PRO A 115 -12.10 -4.45 2.03
C PRO A 115 -10.98 -3.51 1.58
N GLN A 116 -10.29 -2.88 2.52
CA GLN A 116 -9.25 -1.89 2.22
C GLN A 116 -7.86 -2.50 2.36
N VAL A 117 -6.93 -2.11 1.50
CA VAL A 117 -5.51 -2.48 1.60
C VAL A 117 -4.71 -1.23 1.92
N LEU A 118 -4.21 -1.16 3.15
CA LEU A 118 -3.38 -0.05 3.63
C LEU A 118 -1.94 -0.21 3.16
N LEU A 119 -1.40 0.86 2.56
CA LEU A 119 0.02 1.00 2.29
C LEU A 119 0.71 1.72 3.45
N THR A 120 1.74 1.10 3.99
CA THR A 120 2.68 1.70 4.92
C THR A 120 4.12 1.46 4.46
N HIS A 121 5.04 2.31 4.87
CA HIS A 121 6.46 2.19 4.55
C HIS A 121 7.25 1.79 5.81
N ILE A 122 8.32 1.02 5.64
CA ILE A 122 9.23 0.69 6.74
C ILE A 122 10.09 1.92 7.04
N GLY A 123 9.92 2.48 8.23
CA GLY A 123 10.65 3.68 8.64
C GLY A 123 10.42 4.04 10.11
N GLY A 124 11.27 4.94 10.64
CA GLY A 124 11.17 5.37 12.03
C GLY A 124 9.84 6.04 12.37
N TRP A 125 9.33 6.90 11.47
CA TRP A 125 8.03 7.54 11.65
C TRP A 125 6.89 6.53 11.68
N SER A 126 6.84 5.63 10.70
CA SER A 126 5.80 4.60 10.65
C SER A 126 5.82 3.71 11.89
N ALA A 127 7.00 3.30 12.36
CA ALA A 127 7.14 2.52 13.58
C ALA A 127 6.66 3.29 14.82
N HIS A 128 6.95 4.59 14.88
CA HIS A 128 6.54 5.48 15.97
C HIS A 128 5.02 5.67 16.02
N MET A 129 4.38 5.88 14.86
CA MET A 129 2.96 6.20 14.76
C MET A 129 2.03 4.98 14.62
N LEU A 130 2.57 3.80 14.32
CA LEU A 130 1.73 2.63 14.05
C LEU A 130 0.74 2.30 15.18
N PRO A 131 1.10 2.37 16.48
CA PRO A 131 0.13 2.12 17.56
C PRO A 131 -1.07 3.08 17.47
N GLN A 132 -0.83 4.38 17.33
CA GLN A 132 -1.87 5.39 17.27
C GLN A 132 -2.74 5.27 16.00
N VAL A 133 -2.12 4.87 14.87
CA VAL A 133 -2.86 4.56 13.64
C VAL A 133 -3.78 3.36 13.86
N MET A 134 -3.30 2.31 14.51
CA MET A 134 -4.12 1.13 14.84
C MET A 134 -5.30 1.52 15.73
N ASP A 135 -5.09 2.37 16.74
CA ASP A 135 -6.17 2.88 17.60
C ASP A 135 -7.24 3.62 16.79
N ARG A 136 -6.84 4.42 15.78
CA ARG A 136 -7.80 5.10 14.88
C ARG A 136 -8.58 4.13 13.99
N LEU A 137 -7.91 3.11 13.48
CA LEU A 137 -8.54 2.05 12.70
C LEU A 137 -9.54 1.26 13.54
N ASP A 138 -9.18 0.90 14.77
CA ASP A 138 -10.06 0.17 15.70
C ASP A 138 -11.29 1.03 16.07
N ALA A 139 -11.09 2.30 16.39
CA ALA A 139 -12.16 3.25 16.65
C ALA A 139 -13.09 3.44 15.43
N ALA A 140 -12.54 3.32 14.22
CA ALA A 140 -13.32 3.33 12.98
C ALA A 140 -14.05 2.02 12.70
N GLY A 141 -13.90 0.99 13.55
CA GLY A 141 -14.53 -0.32 13.41
C GLY A 141 -13.85 -1.24 12.40
N ALA A 142 -12.54 -1.06 12.18
CA ALA A 142 -11.78 -1.92 11.28
C ALA A 142 -11.69 -3.35 11.82
N ARG A 143 -11.74 -4.30 10.90
CA ARG A 143 -11.43 -5.70 11.14
C ARG A 143 -10.27 -6.09 10.24
N TYR A 144 -9.19 -6.58 10.85
CA TYR A 144 -7.98 -6.95 10.13
C TYR A 144 -8.13 -8.32 9.47
N VAL A 145 -7.73 -8.39 8.22
CA VAL A 145 -7.73 -9.60 7.41
C VAL A 145 -6.42 -9.69 6.64
N THR A 146 -6.11 -10.85 6.08
CA THR A 146 -4.95 -10.98 5.21
C THR A 146 -5.17 -10.26 3.88
N LEU A 147 -4.08 -9.91 3.18
CA LEU A 147 -4.14 -9.37 1.83
C LEU A 147 -4.91 -10.31 0.89
N GLU A 148 -4.67 -11.61 1.01
CA GLU A 148 -5.36 -12.63 0.21
C GLU A 148 -6.87 -12.60 0.45
N GLU A 149 -7.30 -12.45 1.69
CA GLU A 149 -8.73 -12.37 2.01
C GLU A 149 -9.36 -11.07 1.48
N ALA A 150 -8.69 -9.92 1.66
CA ALA A 150 -9.16 -8.65 1.15
C ALA A 150 -9.34 -8.67 -0.37
N GLN A 151 -8.39 -9.23 -1.09
CA GLN A 151 -8.40 -9.27 -2.56
C GLN A 151 -9.28 -10.38 -3.18
N LYS A 152 -10.06 -11.11 -2.39
CA LYS A 152 -11.17 -11.94 -2.91
C LYS A 152 -12.37 -11.11 -3.36
N ASP A 153 -12.44 -9.85 -2.92
CA ASP A 153 -13.51 -8.95 -3.35
C ASP A 153 -13.39 -8.65 -4.86
N PRO A 154 -14.50 -8.76 -5.63
CA PRO A 154 -14.51 -8.55 -7.08
C PRO A 154 -13.94 -7.21 -7.53
N ALA A 155 -14.03 -6.16 -6.71
CA ALA A 155 -13.47 -4.83 -7.01
C ALA A 155 -11.97 -4.87 -7.36
N TYR A 156 -11.22 -5.81 -6.79
CA TYR A 156 -9.79 -5.94 -7.07
C TYR A 156 -9.52 -6.54 -8.45
N ALA A 157 -10.32 -7.50 -8.89
CA ALA A 157 -10.21 -8.06 -10.23
C ALA A 157 -10.65 -7.06 -11.32
N GLU A 158 -11.69 -6.26 -11.04
CA GLU A 158 -12.13 -5.19 -11.92
C GLU A 158 -11.06 -4.12 -12.10
N ALA A 159 -10.37 -3.73 -11.02
CA ALA A 159 -9.30 -2.74 -11.04
C ALA A 159 -8.08 -3.20 -11.86
N GLU A 160 -7.76 -4.49 -11.87
CA GLU A 160 -6.65 -5.02 -12.68
C GLU A 160 -6.89 -4.86 -14.19
N ALA A 161 -8.14 -4.80 -14.62
CA ALA A 161 -8.49 -4.61 -16.03
C ALA A 161 -8.32 -3.16 -16.52
N ILE A 162 -8.17 -2.19 -15.62
CA ILE A 162 -8.06 -0.77 -15.94
C ILE A 162 -6.59 -0.34 -15.98
N PRO A 163 -6.05 0.10 -17.15
CA PRO A 163 -4.71 0.66 -17.20
C PRO A 163 -4.62 1.96 -16.41
N GLY A 164 -3.65 2.04 -15.49
CA GLY A 164 -3.46 3.25 -14.69
C GLY A 164 -2.32 3.12 -13.69
N GLY A 165 -2.03 4.21 -13.02
CA GLY A 165 -1.16 4.29 -11.86
C GLY A 165 -1.96 4.67 -10.61
N GLY A 166 -1.38 4.49 -9.44
CA GLY A 166 -2.02 4.77 -8.16
C GLY A 166 -2.72 3.55 -7.55
N GLY A 167 -3.67 3.81 -6.70
CA GLY A 167 -4.52 2.78 -6.10
C GLY A 167 -5.71 2.38 -6.96
N ILE A 168 -6.59 1.56 -6.43
CA ILE A 168 -7.86 1.20 -7.09
C ILE A 168 -9.02 2.14 -6.73
N MET A 169 -8.74 3.16 -5.92
CA MET A 169 -9.66 4.24 -5.57
C MET A 169 -8.99 5.60 -5.73
#